data_6c3cba75e4b940b8446e20d79922335a
#
_entry.id   6c3cba75e4b940b8446e20d79922335a
#
_cell.length_a   1.000
_cell.length_b   1.000
_cell.length_c   1.000
_cell.angle_alpha   90.00
_cell.angle_beta   90.00
_cell.angle_gamma   90.00
#
_symmetry.space_group_name_H-M   'P 1'
#
loop_
_entity.id
_entity.type
_entity.pdbx_description
1 polymer ?
#
loop_
_entity_poly.entity_id
_entity_poly.type
_entity_poly.pdbx_seq_one_letter_code
_entity_poly.pdbx_strand_id
1 'polypeptide(L)'
;MTGRTEDVPRGILLMVTATVLFAAASAASKWLVGVYPVGEVLFLRSLSSLITGAAVILPITGLSVFATRRPRDHLARGLSQSISQLCLLIAFNLMPLAGAVAINFSAPLFAALVSIVWLKEPAGYVRGGALLVGFMGVLIVTDPGANSLTLGALFALTNAVMYGTVTVAVRGMTRTESANTLVIWQLTVLTFFHSFLLFFGWRWPTPLDAAMLFGTGFTNAIGQWLWTKSLHLAPAPAVTPFYYLMLVWAVLFGFVIWGEVPSISLLIGSSIVVATGLFLFMREARLQRALRRGPAERAGAG
;
A
#
# COMPACT_ATOMS: atom_id res chain seq x y z
N MET A 1 -5.09 -3.70 -32.65
CA MET A 1 -5.46 -3.09 -31.35
C MET A 1 -6.85 -3.63 -31.00
N THR A 2 -6.93 -4.73 -30.29
CA THR A 2 -8.19 -5.31 -29.83
C THR A 2 -8.80 -4.36 -28.82
N GLY A 3 -9.99 -3.83 -29.12
CA GLY A 3 -10.74 -2.93 -28.27
C GLY A 3 -11.01 -3.59 -26.92
N ARG A 4 -10.28 -3.16 -25.90
CA ARG A 4 -10.53 -3.54 -24.51
C ARG A 4 -11.89 -2.94 -24.14
N THR A 5 -12.92 -3.76 -24.01
CA THR A 5 -14.21 -3.33 -23.49
C THR A 5 -13.99 -2.84 -22.07
N GLU A 6 -14.01 -1.51 -21.86
CA GLU A 6 -13.94 -0.89 -20.55
C GLU A 6 -15.24 -1.20 -19.81
N ASP A 7 -15.12 -1.83 -18.65
CA ASP A 7 -16.25 -2.10 -17.75
C ASP A 7 -16.02 -1.34 -16.43
N VAL A 8 -16.33 -0.04 -16.46
CA VAL A 8 -16.09 0.86 -15.33
C VAL A 8 -16.91 0.46 -14.09
N PRO A 9 -18.21 0.12 -14.17
CA PRO A 9 -18.97 -0.32 -13.00
C PRO A 9 -18.36 -1.55 -12.33
N ARG A 10 -17.96 -2.54 -13.10
CA ARG A 10 -17.31 -3.74 -12.58
C ARG A 10 -15.92 -3.44 -12.01
N GLY A 11 -15.16 -2.53 -12.65
CA GLY A 11 -13.90 -2.04 -12.11
C GLY A 11 -14.06 -1.39 -10.73
N ILE A 12 -15.07 -0.53 -10.56
CA ILE A 12 -15.40 0.11 -9.27
C ILE A 12 -15.77 -0.95 -8.23
N LEU A 13 -16.65 -1.90 -8.56
CA LEU A 13 -17.07 -2.96 -7.63
C LEU A 13 -15.87 -3.77 -7.13
N LEU A 14 -14.96 -4.16 -8.02
CA LEU A 14 -13.74 -4.88 -7.64
C LEU A 14 -12.83 -4.05 -6.73
N MET A 15 -12.69 -2.74 -7.00
CA MET A 15 -11.92 -1.82 -6.16
C MET A 15 -12.53 -1.72 -4.76
N VAL A 16 -13.84 -1.49 -4.66
CA VAL A 16 -14.54 -1.41 -3.36
C VAL A 16 -14.37 -2.72 -2.58
N THR A 17 -14.57 -3.86 -3.23
CA THR A 17 -14.37 -5.18 -2.57
C THR A 17 -12.92 -5.34 -2.10
N ALA A 18 -11.94 -4.94 -2.90
CA ALA A 18 -10.53 -4.98 -2.51
C ALA A 18 -10.27 -4.14 -1.25
N THR A 19 -10.86 -2.95 -1.14
CA THR A 19 -10.67 -2.09 0.04
C THR A 19 -11.27 -2.67 1.30
N VAL A 20 -12.42 -3.34 1.20
CA VAL A 20 -13.01 -4.09 2.34
C VAL A 20 -12.05 -5.18 2.81
N LEU A 21 -11.50 -5.98 1.88
CA LEU A 21 -10.56 -7.06 2.19
C LEU A 21 -9.27 -6.52 2.82
N PHE A 22 -8.72 -5.43 2.31
CA PHE A 22 -7.53 -4.80 2.89
C PHE A 22 -7.78 -4.24 4.28
N ALA A 23 -8.93 -3.59 4.50
CA ALA A 23 -9.29 -3.08 5.82
C ALA A 23 -9.56 -4.22 6.81
N ALA A 24 -10.23 -5.29 6.40
CA ALA A 24 -10.44 -6.48 7.21
C ALA A 24 -9.11 -7.16 7.58
N ALA A 25 -8.19 -7.32 6.61
CA ALA A 25 -6.85 -7.85 6.87
C ALA A 25 -6.05 -6.95 7.84
N SER A 26 -6.22 -5.62 7.75
CA SER A 26 -5.58 -4.66 8.66
C SER A 26 -6.17 -4.76 10.07
N ALA A 27 -7.49 -4.86 10.20
CA ALA A 27 -8.17 -5.06 11.48
C ALA A 27 -7.76 -6.40 12.13
N ALA A 28 -7.77 -7.49 11.38
CA ALA A 28 -7.31 -8.79 11.87
C ALA A 28 -5.81 -8.74 12.27
N SER A 29 -4.98 -8.07 11.50
CA SER A 29 -3.57 -7.87 11.85
C SER A 29 -3.41 -7.07 13.16
N LYS A 30 -4.21 -5.99 13.34
CA LYS A 30 -4.22 -5.23 14.59
C LYS A 30 -4.63 -6.08 15.78
N TRP A 31 -5.67 -6.90 15.64
CA TRP A 31 -6.08 -7.84 16.68
C TRP A 31 -4.96 -8.81 17.06
N LEU A 32 -4.34 -9.42 16.05
CA LEU A 32 -3.30 -10.43 16.23
C LEU A 32 -2.02 -9.87 16.88
N VAL A 33 -1.58 -8.65 16.53
CA VAL A 33 -0.40 -8.03 17.18
C VAL A 33 -0.65 -7.59 18.60
N GLY A 34 -1.90 -7.53 19.05
CA GLY A 34 -2.27 -7.36 20.46
C GLY A 34 -2.08 -8.62 21.30
N VAL A 35 -1.97 -9.81 20.66
CA VAL A 35 -1.89 -11.12 21.31
C VAL A 35 -0.57 -11.81 21.04
N TYR A 36 -0.05 -11.69 19.80
CA TYR A 36 1.15 -12.39 19.29
C TYR A 36 2.29 -11.42 19.00
N PRO A 37 3.54 -11.86 19.09
CA PRO A 37 4.68 -11.07 18.68
C PRO A 37 4.52 -10.55 17.24
N VAL A 38 4.85 -9.29 17.00
CA VAL A 38 4.71 -8.64 15.67
C VAL A 38 5.45 -9.42 14.59
N GLY A 39 6.63 -9.97 14.92
CA GLY A 39 7.43 -10.76 13.99
C GLY A 39 6.72 -12.05 13.54
N GLU A 40 6.03 -12.72 14.45
CA GLU A 40 5.25 -13.91 14.16
C GLU A 40 4.07 -13.60 13.23
N VAL A 41 3.32 -12.54 13.53
CA VAL A 41 2.20 -12.09 12.68
C VAL A 41 2.69 -11.76 11.27
N LEU A 42 3.81 -11.04 11.15
CA LEU A 42 4.41 -10.70 9.85
C LEU A 42 4.88 -11.92 9.08
N PHE A 43 5.55 -12.84 9.76
CA PHE A 43 6.06 -14.07 9.13
C PHE A 43 4.92 -14.92 8.59
N LEU A 44 3.94 -15.28 9.43
CA LEU A 44 2.84 -16.15 9.03
C LEU A 44 1.96 -15.50 7.94
N ARG A 45 1.73 -14.20 8.02
CA ARG A 45 1.05 -13.44 6.98
C ARG A 45 1.83 -13.46 5.65
N SER A 46 3.14 -13.22 5.68
CA SER A 46 3.95 -13.22 4.45
C SER A 46 4.11 -14.62 3.87
N LEU A 47 4.24 -15.63 4.70
CA LEU A 47 4.28 -17.04 4.31
C LEU A 47 2.98 -17.46 3.62
N SER A 48 1.82 -17.13 4.21
CA SER A 48 0.52 -17.38 3.60
C SER A 48 0.37 -16.66 2.25
N SER A 49 0.80 -15.39 2.18
CA SER A 49 0.79 -14.63 0.91
C SER A 49 1.73 -15.26 -0.13
N LEU A 50 2.89 -15.76 0.29
CA LEU A 50 3.84 -16.45 -0.60
C LEU A 50 3.25 -17.76 -1.13
N ILE A 51 2.65 -18.58 -0.27
CA ILE A 51 1.99 -19.83 -0.66
C ILE A 51 0.88 -19.53 -1.67
N THR A 52 0.02 -18.56 -1.37
CA THR A 52 -1.09 -18.17 -2.25
C THR A 52 -0.58 -17.61 -3.58
N GLY A 53 0.39 -16.71 -3.55
CA GLY A 53 1.00 -16.13 -4.75
C GLY A 53 1.72 -17.18 -5.61
N ALA A 54 2.46 -18.09 -4.97
CA ALA A 54 3.14 -19.19 -5.65
C ALA A 54 2.15 -20.14 -6.30
N ALA A 55 1.06 -20.50 -5.61
CA ALA A 55 0.00 -21.37 -6.14
C ALA A 55 -0.67 -20.78 -7.39
N VAL A 56 -0.75 -19.46 -7.51
CA VAL A 56 -1.32 -18.78 -8.68
C VAL A 56 -0.29 -18.55 -9.79
N ILE A 57 0.91 -18.14 -9.44
CA ILE A 57 1.93 -17.66 -10.40
C ILE A 57 2.73 -18.83 -11.00
N LEU A 58 3.17 -19.79 -10.18
CA LEU A 58 4.04 -20.88 -10.65
C LEU A 58 3.43 -21.79 -11.70
N PRO A 59 2.13 -22.17 -11.66
CA PRO A 59 1.52 -22.95 -12.74
C PRO A 59 1.54 -22.24 -14.10
N ILE A 60 1.56 -20.90 -14.10
CA ILE A 60 1.53 -20.09 -15.33
C ILE A 60 2.94 -19.85 -15.88
N THR A 61 3.91 -19.59 -15.00
CA THR A 61 5.25 -19.09 -15.39
C THR A 61 6.37 -20.09 -15.16
N GLY A 62 6.11 -21.15 -14.40
CA GLY A 62 7.15 -22.07 -13.92
C GLY A 62 8.18 -21.36 -13.03
N LEU A 63 9.32 -22.02 -12.81
CA LEU A 63 10.42 -21.48 -12.01
C LEU A 63 11.19 -20.34 -12.70
N SER A 64 10.94 -20.11 -14.01
CA SER A 64 11.56 -19.00 -14.75
C SER A 64 11.20 -17.63 -14.18
N VAL A 65 10.12 -17.53 -13.39
CA VAL A 65 9.70 -16.31 -12.70
C VAL A 65 10.78 -15.78 -11.73
N PHE A 66 11.66 -16.65 -11.24
CA PHE A 66 12.79 -16.25 -10.37
C PHE A 66 14.01 -15.73 -11.13
N ALA A 67 14.04 -15.90 -12.46
CA ALA A 67 15.14 -15.38 -13.28
C ALA A 67 15.07 -13.86 -13.35
N THR A 68 16.06 -13.18 -12.76
CA THR A 68 16.18 -11.73 -12.78
C THR A 68 17.63 -11.30 -13.01
N ARG A 69 17.81 -10.16 -13.66
CA ARG A 69 19.10 -9.50 -13.80
C ARG A 69 19.37 -8.47 -12.69
N ARG A 70 18.39 -8.26 -11.80
CA ARG A 70 18.42 -7.21 -10.78
C ARG A 70 18.18 -7.73 -9.35
N PRO A 71 18.88 -8.81 -8.89
CA PRO A 71 18.59 -9.42 -7.58
C PRO A 71 18.82 -8.45 -6.42
N ARG A 72 19.83 -7.55 -6.52
CA ARG A 72 20.11 -6.53 -5.50
C ARG A 72 18.93 -5.55 -5.32
N ASP A 73 18.31 -5.15 -6.44
CA ASP A 73 17.17 -4.24 -6.39
C ASP A 73 15.94 -4.92 -5.75
N HIS A 74 15.72 -6.21 -6.03
CA HIS A 74 14.67 -7.00 -5.37
C HIS A 74 14.92 -7.14 -3.87
N LEU A 75 16.16 -7.40 -3.44
CA LEU A 75 16.52 -7.51 -2.03
C LEU A 75 16.36 -6.16 -1.31
N ALA A 76 16.88 -5.07 -1.87
CA ALA A 76 16.78 -3.73 -1.30
C ALA A 76 15.31 -3.29 -1.16
N ARG A 77 14.52 -3.50 -2.22
CA ARG A 77 13.07 -3.26 -2.20
C ARG A 77 12.36 -4.09 -1.15
N GLY A 78 12.66 -5.39 -1.09
CA GLY A 78 12.03 -6.30 -0.14
C GLY A 78 12.39 -5.97 1.31
N LEU A 79 13.63 -5.59 1.60
CA LEU A 79 14.05 -5.12 2.92
C LEU A 79 13.30 -3.84 3.30
N SER A 80 13.26 -2.84 2.41
CA SER A 80 12.53 -1.60 2.64
C SER A 80 11.03 -1.84 2.88
N GLN A 81 10.43 -2.75 2.13
CA GLN A 81 9.04 -3.16 2.31
C GLN A 81 8.83 -3.93 3.61
N SER A 82 9.79 -4.77 4.04
CA SER A 82 9.75 -5.49 5.31
C SER A 82 9.76 -4.51 6.49
N ILE A 83 10.66 -3.52 6.47
CA ILE A 83 10.71 -2.46 7.48
C ILE A 83 9.40 -1.66 7.48
N SER A 84 8.89 -1.32 6.31
CA SER A 84 7.60 -0.63 6.15
C SER A 84 6.47 -1.39 6.83
N GLN A 85 6.32 -2.69 6.56
CA GLN A 85 5.26 -3.51 7.15
C GLN A 85 5.45 -3.71 8.66
N LEU A 86 6.69 -3.87 9.13
CA LEU A 86 7.01 -3.95 10.55
C LEU A 86 6.56 -2.68 11.28
N CYS A 87 6.91 -1.51 10.75
CA CYS A 87 6.50 -0.24 11.30
C CYS A 87 4.97 -0.08 11.30
N LEU A 88 4.28 -0.50 10.25
CA LEU A 88 2.83 -0.43 10.19
C LEU A 88 2.16 -1.31 11.26
N LEU A 89 2.62 -2.54 11.46
CA LEU A 89 2.05 -3.43 12.46
C LEU A 89 2.35 -2.94 13.88
N ILE A 90 3.53 -2.39 14.14
CA ILE A 90 3.83 -1.73 15.42
C ILE A 90 2.88 -0.53 15.62
N ALA A 91 2.63 0.26 14.59
CA ALA A 91 1.69 1.37 14.67
C ALA A 91 0.27 0.90 14.99
N PHE A 92 -0.21 -0.21 14.39
CA PHE A 92 -1.52 -0.80 14.71
C PHE A 92 -1.65 -1.19 16.18
N ASN A 93 -0.56 -1.62 16.82
CA ASN A 93 -0.55 -1.96 18.25
C ASN A 93 -0.54 -0.72 19.15
N LEU A 94 0.01 0.40 18.69
CA LEU A 94 0.26 1.60 19.51
C LEU A 94 -0.77 2.71 19.31
N MET A 95 -1.62 2.63 18.27
CA MET A 95 -2.57 3.71 17.97
C MET A 95 -3.85 3.16 17.32
N PRO A 96 -4.94 3.97 17.25
CA PRO A 96 -6.16 3.60 16.56
C PRO A 96 -5.95 3.19 15.12
N LEU A 97 -6.70 2.16 14.66
CA LEU A 97 -6.58 1.58 13.32
C LEU A 97 -6.74 2.67 12.23
N ALA A 98 -7.78 3.50 12.37
CA ALA A 98 -8.09 4.54 11.41
C ALA A 98 -6.97 5.60 11.31
N GLY A 99 -6.33 5.94 12.43
CA GLY A 99 -5.20 6.87 12.48
C GLY A 99 -3.98 6.32 11.72
N ALA A 100 -3.60 5.08 11.98
CA ALA A 100 -2.49 4.43 11.29
C ALA A 100 -2.74 4.32 9.77
N VAL A 101 -3.96 3.95 9.36
CA VAL A 101 -4.37 3.88 7.95
C VAL A 101 -4.36 5.27 7.30
N ALA A 102 -4.86 6.30 7.99
CA ALA A 102 -4.85 7.67 7.48
C ALA A 102 -3.43 8.18 7.23
N ILE A 103 -2.51 7.96 8.17
CA ILE A 103 -1.09 8.30 7.99
C ILE A 103 -0.47 7.51 6.83
N ASN A 104 -0.79 6.22 6.69
CA ASN A 104 -0.30 5.40 5.58
C ASN A 104 -0.75 5.95 4.21
N PHE A 105 -1.92 6.59 4.10
CA PHE A 105 -2.36 7.26 2.87
C PHE A 105 -1.51 8.48 2.49
N SER A 106 -0.59 8.93 3.34
CA SER A 106 0.43 9.91 2.96
C SER A 106 1.58 9.33 2.12
N ALA A 107 1.67 8.01 1.97
CA ALA A 107 2.72 7.36 1.17
C ALA A 107 2.87 7.91 -0.26
N PRO A 108 1.80 8.25 -1.01
CA PRO A 108 1.94 8.92 -2.31
C PRO A 108 2.61 10.29 -2.24
N LEU A 109 2.43 11.03 -1.12
CA LEU A 109 3.11 12.31 -0.90
C LEU A 109 4.62 12.09 -0.74
N PHE A 110 4.99 11.09 0.06
CA PHE A 110 6.40 10.70 0.21
C PHE A 110 6.99 10.15 -1.09
N ALA A 111 6.23 9.37 -1.86
CA ALA A 111 6.66 8.92 -3.18
C ALA A 111 6.95 10.10 -4.12
N ALA A 112 6.08 11.13 -4.11
CA ALA A 112 6.29 12.35 -4.88
C ALA A 112 7.53 13.13 -4.38
N LEU A 113 7.74 13.23 -3.08
CA LEU A 113 8.92 13.86 -2.47
C LEU A 113 10.21 13.11 -2.85
N VAL A 114 10.22 11.79 -2.72
CA VAL A 114 11.35 10.93 -3.10
C VAL A 114 11.67 11.06 -4.59
N SER A 115 10.66 11.13 -5.46
CA SER A 115 10.87 11.35 -6.90
C SER A 115 11.55 12.69 -7.18
N ILE A 116 11.19 13.76 -6.46
CA ILE A 116 11.81 15.08 -6.61
C ILE A 116 13.28 15.03 -6.14
N VAL A 117 13.53 14.47 -4.95
CA VAL A 117 14.84 14.49 -4.32
C VAL A 117 15.80 13.48 -4.96
N TRP A 118 15.36 12.25 -5.17
CA TRP A 118 16.21 11.16 -5.65
C TRP A 118 16.32 11.11 -7.16
N LEU A 119 15.18 11.25 -7.87
CA LEU A 119 15.18 11.24 -9.35
C LEU A 119 15.43 12.63 -9.94
N LYS A 120 15.56 13.68 -9.11
CA LYS A 120 15.72 15.09 -9.51
C LYS A 120 14.65 15.54 -10.50
N GLU A 121 13.43 15.00 -10.35
CA GLU A 121 12.29 15.42 -11.16
C GLU A 121 11.93 16.88 -10.81
N PRO A 122 11.65 17.76 -11.80
CA PRO A 122 11.30 19.14 -11.52
C PRO A 122 10.01 19.23 -10.70
N ALA A 123 10.13 19.84 -9.52
CA ALA A 123 8.99 20.18 -8.68
C ALA A 123 8.38 21.49 -9.19
N GLY A 124 7.36 21.40 -10.03
CA GLY A 124 6.57 22.60 -10.34
C GLY A 124 5.82 23.10 -9.10
N TYR A 125 5.56 24.43 -9.03
CA TYR A 125 4.93 25.09 -7.88
C TYR A 125 3.63 24.38 -7.40
N VAL A 126 2.84 23.86 -8.33
CA VAL A 126 1.58 23.15 -8.03
C VAL A 126 1.85 21.83 -7.27
N ARG A 127 2.90 21.08 -7.66
CA ARG A 127 3.27 19.82 -6.97
C ARG A 127 3.83 20.13 -5.58
N GLY A 128 4.67 21.15 -5.46
CA GLY A 128 5.21 21.62 -4.18
C GLY A 128 4.12 22.09 -3.22
N GLY A 129 3.20 22.93 -3.68
CA GLY A 129 2.06 23.41 -2.89
C GLY A 129 1.14 22.26 -2.43
N ALA A 130 0.82 21.31 -3.31
CA ALA A 130 0.04 20.14 -2.94
C ALA A 130 0.74 19.29 -1.87
N LEU A 131 2.06 19.07 -1.99
CA LEU A 131 2.82 18.35 -0.97
C LEU A 131 2.77 19.05 0.39
N LEU A 132 2.92 20.38 0.44
CA LEU A 132 2.83 21.13 1.69
C LEU A 132 1.45 20.98 2.34
N VAL A 133 0.37 21.13 1.57
CA VAL A 133 -1.01 20.93 2.08
C VAL A 133 -1.22 19.51 2.58
N GLY A 134 -0.73 18.51 1.83
CA GLY A 134 -0.84 17.10 2.23
C GLY A 134 -0.08 16.81 3.54
N PHE A 135 1.13 17.34 3.70
CA PHE A 135 1.89 17.21 4.96
C PHE A 135 1.25 17.94 6.13
N MET A 136 0.59 19.08 5.91
CA MET A 136 -0.24 19.71 6.97
C MET A 136 -1.38 18.77 7.39
N GLY A 137 -2.04 18.09 6.43
CA GLY A 137 -3.04 17.07 6.74
C GLY A 137 -2.47 15.95 7.62
N VAL A 138 -1.26 15.45 7.31
CA VAL A 138 -0.58 14.44 8.14
C VAL A 138 -0.31 14.96 9.55
N LEU A 139 0.17 16.20 9.69
CA LEU A 139 0.39 16.83 11.01
C LEU A 139 -0.92 16.92 11.80
N ILE A 140 -2.03 17.27 11.16
CA ILE A 140 -3.34 17.31 11.83
C ILE A 140 -3.76 15.91 12.31
N VAL A 141 -3.57 14.85 11.48
CA VAL A 141 -3.87 13.46 11.88
C VAL A 141 -3.02 13.01 13.06
N THR A 142 -1.74 13.41 13.08
CA THR A 142 -0.80 13.01 14.15
C THR A 142 -1.05 13.74 15.45
N ASP A 143 -1.80 14.85 15.42
CA ASP A 143 -2.19 15.71 16.56
C ASP A 143 -1.03 15.97 17.56
N PRO A 144 0.07 16.63 17.13
CA PRO A 144 1.28 16.78 17.95
C PRO A 144 1.08 17.70 19.16
N GLY A 145 -0.09 18.36 19.31
CA GLY A 145 -0.37 19.31 20.39
C GLY A 145 -0.80 18.69 21.72
N ALA A 146 -1.35 17.46 21.70
CA ALA A 146 -1.93 16.87 22.93
C ALA A 146 -0.90 16.12 23.80
N ASN A 147 0.11 15.48 23.22
CA ASN A 147 1.19 14.77 23.94
C ASN A 147 2.33 14.37 22.99
N SER A 148 3.05 15.29 22.39
CA SER A 148 4.17 14.99 21.48
C SER A 148 3.86 13.89 20.44
N LEU A 149 4.54 13.85 19.32
CA LEU A 149 4.40 12.78 18.32
C LEU A 149 4.40 11.41 19.00
N THR A 150 3.23 10.75 19.03
CA THR A 150 3.14 9.45 19.68
C THR A 150 4.05 8.45 18.94
N LEU A 151 4.62 7.51 19.68
CA LEU A 151 5.48 6.47 19.10
C LEU A 151 4.77 5.75 17.95
N GLY A 152 3.47 5.50 18.07
CA GLY A 152 2.63 4.91 17.00
C GLY A 152 2.62 5.76 15.74
N ALA A 153 2.49 7.08 15.87
CA ALA A 153 2.52 7.99 14.72
C ALA A 153 3.89 8.02 14.03
N LEU A 154 4.99 7.93 14.79
CA LEU A 154 6.35 7.83 14.24
C LEU A 154 6.51 6.55 13.41
N PHE A 155 6.04 5.42 13.91
CA PHE A 155 6.06 4.17 13.16
C PHE A 155 5.18 4.22 11.91
N ALA A 156 3.98 4.81 12.00
CA ALA A 156 3.09 4.98 10.84
C ALA A 156 3.71 5.90 9.77
N LEU A 157 4.38 6.99 10.17
CA LEU A 157 5.12 7.89 9.27
C LEU A 157 6.30 7.17 8.62
N THR A 158 7.09 6.42 9.39
CA THR A 158 8.22 5.62 8.87
C THR A 158 7.71 4.61 7.83
N ASN A 159 6.60 3.93 8.11
CA ASN A 159 5.95 3.07 7.14
C ASN A 159 5.60 3.84 5.85
N ALA A 160 4.96 5.02 5.95
CA ALA A 160 4.55 5.80 4.79
C ALA A 160 5.75 6.26 3.93
N VAL A 161 6.85 6.68 4.56
CA VAL A 161 8.11 7.04 3.89
C VAL A 161 8.71 5.84 3.16
N MET A 162 8.86 4.70 3.86
CA MET A 162 9.43 3.48 3.28
C MET A 162 8.57 2.96 2.13
N TYR A 163 7.25 2.96 2.29
CA TYR A 163 6.31 2.53 1.24
C TYR A 163 6.35 3.46 0.02
N GLY A 164 6.43 4.77 0.24
CA GLY A 164 6.64 5.76 -0.82
C GLY A 164 7.92 5.51 -1.61
N THR A 165 9.03 5.25 -0.92
CA THR A 165 10.33 4.91 -1.52
C THR A 165 10.24 3.61 -2.35
N VAL A 166 9.61 2.57 -1.80
CA VAL A 166 9.37 1.30 -2.51
C VAL A 166 8.56 1.54 -3.80
N THR A 167 7.54 2.38 -3.74
CA THR A 167 6.70 2.70 -4.91
C THR A 167 7.51 3.29 -6.05
N VAL A 168 8.45 4.20 -5.74
CA VAL A 168 9.36 4.80 -6.73
C VAL A 168 10.33 3.76 -7.29
N ALA A 169 10.91 2.91 -6.44
CA ALA A 169 11.82 1.83 -6.86
C ALA A 169 11.13 0.84 -7.80
N VAL A 170 9.90 0.40 -7.46
CA VAL A 170 9.09 -0.50 -8.31
C VAL A 170 8.86 0.11 -9.68
N ARG A 171 8.51 1.40 -9.76
CA ARG A 171 8.32 2.09 -11.04
C ARG A 171 9.56 2.00 -11.95
N GLY A 172 10.76 2.05 -11.38
CA GLY A 172 12.01 1.83 -12.11
C GLY A 172 12.19 0.38 -12.59
N MET A 173 11.74 -0.60 -11.79
CA MET A 173 11.90 -2.03 -12.09
C MET A 173 10.87 -2.55 -13.11
N THR A 174 9.66 -1.97 -13.18
CA THR A 174 8.62 -2.38 -14.16
C THR A 174 9.03 -2.21 -15.62
N ARG A 175 10.11 -1.49 -15.89
CA ARG A 175 10.67 -1.33 -17.25
C ARG A 175 11.42 -2.57 -17.74
N THR A 176 11.91 -3.40 -16.83
CA THR A 176 12.80 -4.53 -17.14
C THR A 176 12.29 -5.86 -16.58
N GLU A 177 11.42 -5.84 -15.60
CA GLU A 177 10.92 -7.01 -14.90
C GLU A 177 9.43 -7.22 -15.13
N SER A 178 9.00 -8.48 -15.23
CA SER A 178 7.58 -8.81 -15.34
C SER A 178 6.85 -8.57 -14.02
N ALA A 179 5.54 -8.32 -14.08
CA ALA A 179 4.73 -8.18 -12.87
C ALA A 179 4.80 -9.43 -11.97
N ASN A 180 4.79 -10.63 -12.56
CA ASN A 180 4.89 -11.90 -11.83
C ASN A 180 6.23 -12.03 -11.11
N THR A 181 7.34 -11.69 -11.78
CA THR A 181 8.68 -11.66 -11.18
C THR A 181 8.73 -10.68 -10.00
N LEU A 182 8.19 -9.47 -10.18
CA LEU A 182 8.16 -8.47 -9.12
C LEU A 182 7.37 -8.95 -7.89
N VAL A 183 6.23 -9.61 -8.09
CA VAL A 183 5.38 -10.11 -7.00
C VAL A 183 6.04 -11.28 -6.29
N ILE A 184 6.48 -12.31 -7.01
CA ILE A 184 7.02 -13.51 -6.37
C ILE A 184 8.31 -13.22 -5.60
N TRP A 185 9.21 -12.40 -6.17
CA TRP A 185 10.40 -11.93 -5.47
C TRP A 185 10.06 -11.14 -4.20
N GLN A 186 9.07 -10.24 -4.29
CA GLN A 186 8.62 -9.48 -3.12
C GLN A 186 8.16 -10.42 -2.00
N LEU A 187 7.26 -11.36 -2.31
CA LEU A 187 6.71 -12.28 -1.31
C LEU A 187 7.80 -13.18 -0.71
N THR A 188 8.73 -13.67 -1.53
CA THR A 188 9.87 -14.48 -1.08
C THR A 188 10.78 -13.69 -0.15
N VAL A 189 11.18 -12.48 -0.55
CA VAL A 189 12.10 -11.64 0.23
C VAL A 189 11.44 -11.17 1.53
N LEU A 190 10.15 -10.82 1.49
CA LEU A 190 9.39 -10.48 2.71
C LEU A 190 9.37 -11.65 3.69
N THR A 191 9.01 -12.85 3.22
CA THR A 191 8.97 -14.05 4.07
C THR A 191 10.35 -14.35 4.64
N PHE A 192 11.41 -14.21 3.84
CA PHE A 192 12.79 -14.38 4.28
C PHE A 192 13.17 -13.39 5.39
N PHE A 193 12.95 -12.09 5.21
CA PHE A 193 13.28 -11.10 6.23
C PHE A 193 12.39 -11.23 7.48
N HIS A 194 11.12 -11.53 7.32
CA HIS A 194 10.23 -11.71 8.45
C HIS A 194 10.55 -12.98 9.26
N SER A 195 11.18 -14.00 8.67
CA SER A 195 11.61 -15.18 9.42
C SER A 195 12.65 -14.86 10.50
N PHE A 196 13.51 -13.84 10.27
CA PHE A 196 14.46 -13.39 11.30
C PHE A 196 13.76 -12.74 12.51
N LEU A 197 12.55 -12.20 12.33
CA LEU A 197 11.82 -11.62 13.44
C LEU A 197 11.29 -12.66 14.43
N LEU A 198 11.25 -13.94 14.05
CA LEU A 198 10.87 -15.04 14.94
C LEU A 198 11.86 -15.24 16.10
N PHE A 199 13.13 -14.80 15.96
CA PHE A 199 14.11 -14.83 17.05
C PHE A 199 13.74 -13.89 18.22
N PHE A 200 12.85 -12.90 17.97
CA PHE A 200 12.43 -11.95 19.01
C PHE A 200 11.21 -12.43 19.80
N GLY A 201 10.63 -13.56 19.45
CA GLY A 201 9.53 -14.19 20.18
C GLY A 201 8.66 -15.04 19.29
N TRP A 202 8.16 -16.12 19.89
CA TRP A 202 7.19 -17.03 19.29
C TRP A 202 6.18 -17.44 20.36
N ARG A 203 4.92 -17.40 20.02
CA ARG A 203 3.82 -17.88 20.85
C ARG A 203 2.96 -18.82 20.04
N TRP A 204 2.81 -20.07 20.46
CA TRP A 204 1.98 -21.03 19.72
C TRP A 204 0.55 -20.50 19.57
N PRO A 205 0.08 -20.27 18.34
CA PRO A 205 -1.26 -19.75 18.12
C PRO A 205 -2.32 -20.81 18.43
N THR A 206 -3.49 -20.35 18.92
CA THR A 206 -4.66 -21.21 18.95
C THR A 206 -5.07 -21.62 17.54
N PRO A 207 -5.82 -22.73 17.33
CA PRO A 207 -6.26 -23.12 15.98
C PRO A 207 -7.03 -22.01 15.26
N LEU A 208 -7.85 -21.24 15.99
CA LEU A 208 -8.60 -20.10 15.44
C LEU A 208 -7.67 -18.97 15.04
N ASP A 209 -6.72 -18.58 15.89
CA ASP A 209 -5.78 -17.51 15.60
C ASP A 209 -4.81 -17.91 14.49
N ALA A 210 -4.41 -19.19 14.41
CA ALA A 210 -3.63 -19.71 13.29
C ALA A 210 -4.41 -19.54 11.97
N ALA A 211 -5.69 -19.87 11.94
CA ALA A 211 -6.55 -19.66 10.77
C ALA A 211 -6.65 -18.15 10.42
N MET A 212 -6.75 -17.26 11.41
CA MET A 212 -6.75 -15.82 11.21
C MET A 212 -5.39 -15.31 10.67
N LEU A 213 -4.26 -15.77 11.22
CA LEU A 213 -2.91 -15.43 10.78
C LEU A 213 -2.71 -15.78 9.30
N PHE A 214 -3.04 -17.01 8.91
CA PHE A 214 -3.00 -17.43 7.51
C PHE A 214 -4.04 -16.68 6.67
N GLY A 215 -5.24 -16.47 7.20
CA GLY A 215 -6.34 -15.74 6.57
C GLY A 215 -5.97 -14.31 6.19
N THR A 216 -5.19 -13.60 7.03
CA THR A 216 -4.74 -12.22 6.71
C THR A 216 -3.89 -12.16 5.44
N GLY A 217 -2.96 -13.12 5.24
CA GLY A 217 -2.14 -13.18 4.05
C GLY A 217 -2.94 -13.55 2.80
N PHE A 218 -3.82 -14.54 2.92
CA PHE A 218 -4.73 -14.96 1.85
C PHE A 218 -5.67 -13.81 1.43
N THR A 219 -6.33 -13.18 2.39
CA THR A 219 -7.24 -12.04 2.16
C THR A 219 -6.51 -10.87 1.51
N ASN A 220 -5.27 -10.58 1.94
CA ASN A 220 -4.44 -9.57 1.33
C ASN A 220 -4.08 -9.92 -0.13
N ALA A 221 -3.77 -11.18 -0.42
CA ALA A 221 -3.46 -11.63 -1.78
C ALA A 221 -4.67 -11.51 -2.72
N ILE A 222 -5.86 -11.91 -2.26
CA ILE A 222 -7.11 -11.73 -3.01
C ILE A 222 -7.41 -10.25 -3.22
N GLY A 223 -7.31 -9.43 -2.19
CA GLY A 223 -7.51 -7.98 -2.28
C GLY A 223 -6.58 -7.36 -3.32
N GLN A 224 -5.30 -7.75 -3.33
CA GLN A 224 -4.32 -7.30 -4.31
C GLN A 224 -4.67 -7.73 -5.74
N TRP A 225 -5.17 -8.95 -5.92
CA TRP A 225 -5.63 -9.44 -7.22
C TRP A 225 -6.86 -8.65 -7.72
N LEU A 226 -7.86 -8.43 -6.86
CA LEU A 226 -9.06 -7.65 -7.19
C LEU A 226 -8.70 -6.20 -7.53
N TRP A 227 -7.83 -5.57 -6.74
CA TRP A 227 -7.30 -4.23 -6.98
C TRP A 227 -6.61 -4.14 -8.35
N THR A 228 -5.73 -5.08 -8.66
CA THR A 228 -5.05 -5.14 -9.95
C THR A 228 -6.05 -5.33 -11.09
N LYS A 229 -7.02 -6.25 -10.94
CA LYS A 229 -8.04 -6.53 -11.95
C LYS A 229 -8.98 -5.33 -12.18
N SER A 230 -9.29 -4.56 -11.15
CA SER A 230 -10.02 -3.30 -11.26
C SER A 230 -9.32 -2.31 -12.19
N LEU A 231 -8.00 -2.14 -12.04
CA LEU A 231 -7.17 -1.28 -12.90
C LEU A 231 -7.02 -1.80 -14.34
N HIS A 232 -7.28 -3.10 -14.56
CA HIS A 232 -7.34 -3.67 -15.90
C HIS A 232 -8.69 -3.44 -16.59
N LEU A 233 -9.79 -3.35 -15.85
CA LEU A 233 -11.15 -3.20 -16.39
C LEU A 233 -11.54 -1.74 -16.60
N ALA A 234 -10.94 -0.81 -15.86
CA ALA A 234 -11.31 0.59 -15.91
C ALA A 234 -10.08 1.51 -15.86
N PRO A 235 -10.19 2.73 -16.41
CA PRO A 235 -9.13 3.73 -16.29
C PRO A 235 -8.85 4.03 -14.81
N ALA A 236 -7.57 4.10 -14.44
CA ALA A 236 -7.16 4.35 -13.06
C ALA A 236 -7.84 5.58 -12.43
N PRO A 237 -8.05 6.73 -13.12
CA PRO A 237 -8.79 7.87 -12.55
C PRO A 237 -10.24 7.58 -12.18
N ALA A 238 -10.86 6.56 -12.77
CA ALA A 238 -12.24 6.20 -12.46
C ALA A 238 -12.35 5.30 -11.22
N VAL A 239 -11.34 4.49 -10.91
CA VAL A 239 -11.39 3.51 -9.82
C VAL A 239 -10.56 3.89 -8.60
N THR A 240 -9.44 4.62 -8.78
CA THR A 240 -8.54 4.98 -7.66
C THR A 240 -9.21 5.81 -6.55
N PRO A 241 -10.19 6.72 -6.80
CA PRO A 241 -10.89 7.40 -5.73
C PRO A 241 -11.55 6.43 -4.73
N PHE A 242 -12.04 5.30 -5.21
CA PHE A 242 -12.69 4.29 -4.36
C PHE A 242 -11.69 3.54 -3.47
N TYR A 243 -10.39 3.58 -3.76
CA TYR A 243 -9.37 3.01 -2.88
C TYR A 243 -9.36 3.67 -1.48
N TYR A 244 -9.69 4.95 -1.40
CA TYR A 244 -9.75 5.68 -0.13
C TYR A 244 -10.92 5.25 0.76
N LEU A 245 -11.89 4.48 0.25
CA LEU A 245 -12.91 3.83 1.09
C LEU A 245 -12.30 2.89 2.13
N MET A 246 -11.06 2.43 1.93
CA MET A 246 -10.34 1.68 2.96
C MET A 246 -10.27 2.43 4.30
N LEU A 247 -10.20 3.77 4.28
CA LEU A 247 -10.24 4.58 5.50
C LEU A 247 -11.61 4.50 6.19
N VAL A 248 -12.69 4.54 5.40
CA VAL A 248 -14.07 4.42 5.94
C VAL A 248 -14.25 3.05 6.61
N TRP A 249 -13.77 1.98 5.97
CA TRP A 249 -13.78 0.64 6.57
C TRP A 249 -12.89 0.54 7.80
N ALA A 250 -11.72 1.19 7.81
CA ALA A 250 -10.84 1.22 8.97
C ALA A 250 -11.47 1.92 10.18
N VAL A 251 -12.20 3.03 9.94
CA VAL A 251 -13.00 3.70 10.97
C VAL A 251 -14.11 2.77 11.48
N LEU A 252 -14.85 2.14 10.56
CA LEU A 252 -15.94 1.23 10.91
C LEU A 252 -15.45 0.04 11.74
N PHE A 253 -14.40 -0.64 11.31
CA PHE A 253 -13.82 -1.78 12.05
C PHE A 253 -13.19 -1.34 13.37
N GLY A 254 -12.52 -0.18 13.40
CA GLY A 254 -11.99 0.40 14.65
C GLY A 254 -13.09 0.65 15.67
N PHE A 255 -14.21 1.22 15.23
CA PHE A 255 -15.35 1.47 16.09
C PHE A 255 -16.04 0.16 16.55
N VAL A 256 -16.33 -0.75 15.62
CA VAL A 256 -17.08 -1.98 15.94
C VAL A 256 -16.26 -2.94 16.81
N ILE A 257 -14.95 -3.07 16.58
CA ILE A 257 -14.13 -4.08 17.26
C ILE A 257 -13.52 -3.54 18.56
N TRP A 258 -13.09 -2.26 18.57
CA TRP A 258 -12.37 -1.66 19.72
C TRP A 258 -13.09 -0.47 20.35
N GLY A 259 -14.26 -0.03 19.83
CA GLY A 259 -14.94 1.17 20.29
C GLY A 259 -14.17 2.46 19.98
N GLU A 260 -13.27 2.44 18.99
CA GLU A 260 -12.46 3.60 18.61
C GLU A 260 -13.32 4.67 17.94
N VAL A 261 -13.57 5.78 18.64
CA VAL A 261 -14.30 6.92 18.08
C VAL A 261 -13.31 7.83 17.33
N PRO A 262 -13.54 8.12 16.04
CA PRO A 262 -12.63 8.98 15.28
C PRO A 262 -12.64 10.40 15.83
N SER A 263 -11.45 10.97 16.11
CA SER A 263 -11.33 12.35 16.52
C SER A 263 -11.62 13.31 15.35
N ILE A 264 -11.97 14.56 15.67
CA ILE A 264 -12.18 15.60 14.67
C ILE A 264 -10.86 15.85 13.90
N SER A 265 -9.73 15.83 14.57
CA SER A 265 -8.40 15.94 13.96
C SER A 265 -8.15 14.82 12.93
N LEU A 266 -8.52 13.57 13.27
CA LEU A 266 -8.44 12.45 12.32
C LEU A 266 -9.30 12.71 11.09
N LEU A 267 -10.55 13.14 11.24
CA LEU A 267 -11.46 13.39 10.13
C LEU A 267 -10.99 14.51 9.22
N ILE A 268 -10.58 15.64 9.79
CA ILE A 268 -10.08 16.80 9.02
C ILE A 268 -8.76 16.45 8.33
N GLY A 269 -7.79 15.96 9.07
CA GLY A 269 -6.46 15.69 8.56
C GLY A 269 -6.47 14.59 7.47
N SER A 270 -7.23 13.50 7.68
CA SER A 270 -7.38 12.45 6.68
C SER A 270 -8.08 12.93 5.41
N SER A 271 -9.09 13.80 5.53
CA SER A 271 -9.74 14.42 4.37
C SER A 271 -8.76 15.25 3.53
N ILE A 272 -7.87 16.00 4.17
CA ILE A 272 -6.82 16.79 3.49
C ILE A 272 -5.83 15.85 2.80
N VAL A 273 -5.35 14.81 3.47
CA VAL A 273 -4.41 13.82 2.89
C VAL A 273 -5.03 13.14 1.66
N VAL A 274 -6.27 12.68 1.79
CA VAL A 274 -7.03 12.02 0.71
C VAL A 274 -7.22 12.97 -0.48
N ALA A 275 -7.71 14.18 -0.23
CA ALA A 275 -7.93 15.18 -1.29
C ALA A 275 -6.63 15.53 -2.02
N THR A 276 -5.54 15.69 -1.29
CA THR A 276 -4.22 16.02 -1.86
C THR A 276 -3.64 14.84 -2.64
N GLY A 277 -3.76 13.63 -2.13
CA GLY A 277 -3.32 12.41 -2.82
C GLY A 277 -4.08 12.20 -4.14
N LEU A 278 -5.41 12.38 -4.13
CA LEU A 278 -6.25 12.33 -5.33
C LEU A 278 -5.89 13.43 -6.33
N PHE A 279 -5.67 14.65 -5.87
CA PHE A 279 -5.27 15.76 -6.71
C PHE A 279 -3.95 15.47 -7.44
N LEU A 280 -2.91 15.04 -6.72
CA LEU A 280 -1.62 14.68 -7.30
C LEU A 280 -1.75 13.55 -8.32
N PHE A 281 -2.51 12.51 -7.97
CA PHE A 281 -2.75 11.38 -8.85
C PHE A 281 -3.46 11.80 -10.15
N MET A 282 -4.55 12.55 -10.06
CA MET A 282 -5.31 13.02 -11.24
C MET A 282 -4.45 13.94 -12.11
N ARG A 283 -3.65 14.79 -11.50
CA ARG A 283 -2.75 15.69 -12.23
C ARG A 283 -1.69 14.91 -13.01
N GLU A 284 -1.02 13.94 -12.38
CA GLU A 284 -0.03 13.10 -13.07
C GLU A 284 -0.64 12.29 -14.19
N ALA A 285 -1.83 11.73 -13.99
CA ALA A 285 -2.55 11.01 -15.02
C ALA A 285 -2.90 11.89 -16.23
N ARG A 286 -3.30 13.17 -16.00
CA ARG A 286 -3.55 14.15 -17.08
C ARG A 286 -2.27 14.50 -17.84
N LEU A 287 -1.17 14.75 -17.15
CA LEU A 287 0.12 15.06 -17.77
C LEU A 287 0.61 13.90 -18.65
N GLN A 288 0.53 12.67 -18.17
CA GLN A 288 0.91 11.50 -18.97
C GLN A 288 0.03 11.33 -20.22
N ARG A 289 -1.28 11.62 -20.13
CA ARG A 289 -2.18 11.60 -21.30
C ARG A 289 -1.83 12.68 -22.32
N ALA A 290 -1.51 13.88 -21.86
CA ALA A 290 -1.10 14.98 -22.73
C ALA A 290 0.20 14.67 -23.49
N LEU A 291 1.20 14.07 -22.81
CA LEU A 291 2.46 13.62 -23.43
C LEU A 291 2.27 12.52 -24.46
N ARG A 292 1.27 11.63 -24.29
CA ARG A 292 0.97 10.57 -25.26
C ARG A 292 0.22 11.07 -26.49
N ARG A 293 -0.56 12.15 -26.38
CA ARG A 293 -1.32 12.75 -27.50
C ARG A 293 -0.43 13.64 -28.40
N GLY A 294 0.56 14.32 -27.83
CA GLY A 294 1.42 15.24 -28.56
C GLY A 294 2.19 14.66 -29.76
N PRO A 295 2.69 13.42 -29.78
CA PRO A 295 3.33 12.83 -30.95
C PRO A 295 2.34 12.43 -32.06
N ALA A 296 1.10 12.04 -31.71
CA ALA A 296 0.11 11.58 -32.68
C ALA A 296 -0.52 12.72 -33.48
N GLU A 297 -0.73 13.89 -32.88
CA GLU A 297 -1.24 15.09 -33.59
C GLU A 297 -0.20 15.71 -34.55
N ARG A 298 1.10 15.57 -34.24
CA ARG A 298 2.19 16.02 -35.13
C ARG A 298 2.40 15.10 -36.33
N ALA A 299 2.07 13.81 -36.20
CA ALA A 299 2.21 12.81 -37.28
C ALA A 299 1.01 12.78 -38.24
N GLY A 300 -0.14 13.40 -37.88
CA GLY A 300 -1.33 13.48 -38.73
C GLY A 300 -1.52 14.82 -39.48
N ALA A 301 -0.60 15.77 -39.26
CA ALA A 301 -0.63 17.11 -39.88
C ALA A 301 0.49 17.34 -40.92
N GLY A 302 1.15 16.23 -41.39
CA GLY A 302 2.18 16.25 -42.44
C GLY A 302 1.72 15.54 -43.72
#